data_b499805396b51005df8095f2dafff99b
#
_entry.id   b499805396b51005df8095f2dafff99b
#
_cell.length_a   1.000
_cell.length_b   1.000
_cell.length_c   1.000
_cell.angle_alpha   90.00
_cell.angle_beta   90.00
_cell.angle_gamma   90.00
#
_symmetry.space_group_name_H-M   'P 1'
#
loop_
_entity.id
_entity.type
_entity.pdbx_description
1 polymer ?
#
loop_
_entity_poly.entity_id
_entity_poly.type
_entity_poly.pdbx_seq_one_letter_code
_entity_poly.pdbx_strand_id
1 'polypeptide(L)'
;VIEIDHVYKRFDDYVAVDDADFSIGAGEFFSMLGPSGCGKTTTLRMIAGFETPTEGAIRLEGNDVSRMPPHKRNVNTVFQHYALFPHMTVWDNVAYGPRSQKLDKTKGKGEVQRRVDELIDVVRLTDFAKRKPSQLSGGQQQRVALARALVNYPSALLLDEPLGALDLKLRHVMQFELKRIQRELGITFVYVTHDQEEALTMSDRIAVMNAGKVEQIGSPTEIYDQPATVFVASFIGQANLWHGRQTGRVNRDFVEVEVLGTKLAAAPGSTTIESGGRATLMVRPERVRISMEAPVNSESLVSVPATVTDLTFQGPVLRLSLAAADGSPIIAHVGPEQALPMLRPGDQVHAGWAPSASRVLPDADIPTTEDLEEMLDD
;
A
#
# COMPACT_ATOMS: atom_id res chain seq x y z
N VAL A 1 -8.93 -5.77 16.60
CA VAL A 1 -9.67 -4.58 17.06
C VAL A 1 -10.84 -4.25 16.12
N ILE A 2 -10.63 -4.40 14.82
CA ILE A 2 -11.67 -4.20 13.81
C ILE A 2 -11.84 -5.50 13.04
N GLU A 3 -13.08 -5.95 12.88
CA GLU A 3 -13.45 -7.09 12.05
C GLU A 3 -14.45 -6.64 10.99
N ILE A 4 -14.17 -6.93 9.75
CA ILE A 4 -15.01 -6.74 8.58
C ILE A 4 -15.43 -8.16 8.17
N ASP A 5 -16.70 -8.48 8.34
CA ASP A 5 -17.25 -9.84 8.21
C ASP A 5 -18.24 -9.86 7.04
N HIS A 6 -17.77 -10.35 5.88
CA HIS A 6 -18.53 -10.47 4.63
C HIS A 6 -19.32 -9.20 4.29
N VAL A 7 -18.65 -8.04 4.29
CA VAL A 7 -19.26 -6.73 4.10
C VAL A 7 -19.47 -6.41 2.63
N TYR A 8 -20.71 -6.06 2.29
CA TYR A 8 -21.10 -5.52 0.99
C TYR A 8 -21.61 -4.09 1.13
N LYS A 9 -21.28 -3.24 0.15
CA LYS A 9 -21.89 -1.92 0.02
C LYS A 9 -22.30 -1.64 -1.41
N ARG A 10 -23.59 -1.39 -1.58
CA ARG A 10 -24.19 -1.01 -2.87
C ARG A 10 -24.82 0.37 -2.76
N PHE A 11 -24.65 1.16 -3.79
CA PHE A 11 -25.34 2.43 -4.02
C PHE A 11 -26.13 2.27 -5.32
N ASP A 12 -27.44 2.11 -5.21
CA ASP A 12 -28.31 1.74 -6.34
C ASP A 12 -27.73 0.52 -7.10
N ASP A 13 -27.37 0.68 -8.35
CA ASP A 13 -26.79 -0.37 -9.19
C ASP A 13 -25.26 -0.51 -9.07
N TYR A 14 -24.59 0.41 -8.35
CA TYR A 14 -23.13 0.39 -8.20
C TYR A 14 -22.70 -0.37 -6.96
N VAL A 15 -21.81 -1.36 -7.15
CA VAL A 15 -21.19 -2.13 -6.06
C VAL A 15 -19.90 -1.47 -5.67
N ALA A 16 -19.88 -0.74 -4.56
CA ALA A 16 -18.70 -0.04 -4.05
C ALA A 16 -17.78 -0.95 -3.24
N VAL A 17 -18.33 -1.94 -2.54
CA VAL A 17 -17.57 -2.99 -1.80
C VAL A 17 -18.28 -4.31 -2.00
N ASP A 18 -17.54 -5.33 -2.41
CA ASP A 18 -18.01 -6.65 -2.80
C ASP A 18 -17.29 -7.73 -1.98
N ASP A 19 -17.95 -8.23 -0.96
CA ASP A 19 -17.47 -9.29 -0.06
C ASP A 19 -16.13 -8.98 0.63
N ALA A 20 -16.03 -7.84 1.29
CA ALA A 20 -14.86 -7.55 2.11
C ALA A 20 -14.90 -8.40 3.40
N ASP A 21 -13.88 -9.23 3.58
CA ASP A 21 -13.74 -10.12 4.76
C ASP A 21 -12.28 -10.08 5.25
N PHE A 22 -12.02 -9.38 6.36
CA PHE A 22 -10.70 -9.28 6.96
C PHE A 22 -10.75 -8.70 8.38
N SER A 23 -9.64 -8.84 9.10
CA SER A 23 -9.48 -8.25 10.43
C SER A 23 -8.22 -7.40 10.55
N ILE A 24 -8.29 -6.39 11.43
CA ILE A 24 -7.19 -5.48 11.77
C ILE A 24 -6.84 -5.67 13.24
N GLY A 25 -5.57 -5.92 13.52
CA GLY A 25 -5.06 -6.19 14.86
C GLY A 25 -4.97 -4.95 15.77
N ALA A 26 -4.75 -5.17 17.05
CA ALA A 26 -4.48 -4.08 17.98
C ALA A 26 -3.07 -3.52 17.77
N GLY A 27 -2.93 -2.19 17.74
CA GLY A 27 -1.64 -1.52 17.53
C GLY A 27 -1.06 -1.71 16.13
N GLU A 28 -1.84 -2.19 15.17
CA GLU A 28 -1.43 -2.41 13.78
C GLU A 28 -1.54 -1.12 12.97
N PHE A 29 -0.58 -0.87 12.10
CA PHE A 29 -0.68 0.11 11.01
C PHE A 29 -1.17 -0.62 9.77
N PHE A 30 -2.46 -0.56 9.50
CA PHE A 30 -3.12 -1.25 8.39
C PHE A 30 -3.46 -0.26 7.27
N SER A 31 -2.99 -0.52 6.05
CA SER A 31 -3.32 0.31 4.90
C SER A 31 -4.28 -0.37 3.94
N MET A 32 -5.23 0.40 3.42
CA MET A 32 -6.04 0.05 2.25
C MET A 32 -5.50 0.82 1.06
N LEU A 33 -5.00 0.10 0.08
CA LEU A 33 -4.32 0.61 -1.11
C LEU A 33 -5.05 0.13 -2.37
N GLY A 34 -5.15 0.97 -3.39
CA GLY A 34 -5.79 0.61 -4.66
C GLY A 34 -6.12 1.86 -5.49
N PRO A 35 -6.55 1.70 -6.73
CA PRO A 35 -6.94 2.80 -7.62
C PRO A 35 -8.15 3.57 -7.08
N SER A 36 -8.40 4.74 -7.67
CA SER A 36 -9.56 5.56 -7.33
C SER A 36 -10.86 4.79 -7.57
N GLY A 37 -11.87 5.02 -6.75
CA GLY A 37 -13.16 4.32 -6.87
C GLY A 37 -13.19 2.83 -6.45
N CYS A 38 -12.07 2.21 -6.06
CA CYS A 38 -12.05 0.78 -5.69
C CYS A 38 -12.67 0.42 -4.32
N GLY A 39 -13.26 1.39 -3.60
CA GLY A 39 -13.99 1.12 -2.36
C GLY A 39 -13.27 1.43 -1.05
N LYS A 40 -12.01 1.91 -1.05
CA LYS A 40 -11.21 2.23 0.17
C LYS A 40 -11.92 3.21 1.10
N THR A 41 -12.21 4.41 0.61
CA THR A 41 -12.90 5.46 1.38
C THR A 41 -14.29 5.01 1.83
N THR A 42 -15.02 4.24 1.00
CA THR A 42 -16.31 3.68 1.38
C THR A 42 -16.16 2.71 2.55
N THR A 43 -15.16 1.82 2.51
CA THR A 43 -14.85 0.90 3.63
C THR A 43 -14.48 1.67 4.89
N LEU A 44 -13.62 2.68 4.77
CA LEU A 44 -13.25 3.55 5.90
C LEU A 44 -14.47 4.25 6.50
N ARG A 45 -15.37 4.79 5.65
CA ARG A 45 -16.61 5.45 6.09
C ARG A 45 -17.57 4.48 6.77
N MET A 46 -17.63 3.22 6.34
CA MET A 46 -18.40 2.18 7.03
C MET A 46 -17.82 1.86 8.41
N ILE A 47 -16.50 1.78 8.57
CA ILE A 47 -15.83 1.60 9.87
C ILE A 47 -16.12 2.81 10.77
N ALA A 48 -16.06 4.03 10.23
CA ALA A 48 -16.35 5.27 10.94
C ALA A 48 -17.83 5.45 11.32
N GLY A 49 -18.75 4.76 10.62
CA GLY A 49 -20.19 4.86 10.82
C GLY A 49 -20.87 6.01 10.06
N PHE A 50 -20.18 6.59 9.08
CA PHE A 50 -20.78 7.55 8.14
C PHE A 50 -21.57 6.85 7.03
N GLU A 51 -21.24 5.58 6.77
CA GLU A 51 -21.97 4.70 5.86
C GLU A 51 -22.39 3.44 6.60
N THR A 52 -23.51 2.86 6.18
CA THR A 52 -23.99 1.57 6.71
C THR A 52 -23.73 0.49 5.66
N PRO A 53 -23.17 -0.68 6.02
CA PRO A 53 -23.07 -1.78 5.08
C PRO A 53 -24.46 -2.23 4.59
N THR A 54 -24.54 -2.69 3.35
CA THR A 54 -25.75 -3.24 2.77
C THR A 54 -26.00 -4.65 3.34
N GLU A 55 -24.94 -5.45 3.43
CA GLU A 55 -24.91 -6.80 4.00
C GLU A 55 -23.61 -6.99 4.80
N GLY A 56 -23.55 -8.02 5.63
CA GLY A 56 -22.41 -8.31 6.49
C GLY A 56 -22.39 -7.49 7.78
N ALA A 57 -21.30 -7.59 8.52
CA ALA A 57 -21.15 -6.94 9.82
C ALA A 57 -19.77 -6.28 10.02
N ILE A 58 -19.74 -5.18 10.75
CA ILE A 58 -18.50 -4.53 11.21
C ILE A 58 -18.48 -4.59 12.72
N ARG A 59 -17.41 -5.17 13.27
CA ARG A 59 -17.22 -5.24 14.72
C ARG A 59 -16.02 -4.39 15.15
N LEU A 60 -16.21 -3.67 16.24
CA LEU A 60 -15.14 -2.96 16.95
C LEU A 60 -15.01 -3.57 18.35
N GLU A 61 -13.82 -4.08 18.68
CA GLU A 61 -13.56 -4.76 19.96
C GLU A 61 -14.59 -5.87 20.28
N GLY A 62 -14.96 -6.63 19.23
CA GLY A 62 -15.95 -7.71 19.30
C GLY A 62 -17.41 -7.27 19.30
N ASN A 63 -17.71 -5.97 19.38
CA ASN A 63 -19.07 -5.45 19.36
C ASN A 63 -19.51 -5.08 17.95
N ASP A 64 -20.69 -5.54 17.52
CA ASP A 64 -21.27 -5.13 16.24
C ASP A 64 -21.65 -3.64 16.28
N VAL A 65 -21.02 -2.87 15.37
CA VAL A 65 -21.23 -1.44 15.24
C VAL A 65 -21.87 -1.06 13.89
N SER A 66 -22.29 -2.03 13.09
CA SER A 66 -22.75 -1.82 11.70
C SER A 66 -23.81 -0.72 11.58
N ARG A 67 -24.72 -0.61 12.56
CA ARG A 67 -25.79 0.40 12.62
C ARG A 67 -25.57 1.48 13.67
N MET A 68 -24.40 1.46 14.36
CA MET A 68 -24.08 2.44 15.40
C MET A 68 -23.65 3.77 14.74
N PRO A 69 -24.21 4.92 15.13
CA PRO A 69 -23.84 6.22 14.57
C PRO A 69 -22.38 6.60 14.96
N PRO A 70 -21.70 7.45 14.15
CA PRO A 70 -20.28 7.78 14.31
C PRO A 70 -19.87 8.23 15.72
N HIS A 71 -20.67 9.12 16.33
CA HIS A 71 -20.36 9.68 17.64
C HIS A 71 -20.41 8.71 18.82
N LYS A 72 -20.91 7.49 18.60
CA LYS A 72 -20.94 6.40 19.60
C LYS A 72 -19.85 5.37 19.40
N ARG A 73 -19.12 5.41 18.27
CA ARG A 73 -18.03 4.49 17.97
C ARG A 73 -16.74 4.99 18.61
N ASN A 74 -15.96 4.07 19.18
CA ASN A 74 -14.65 4.39 19.78
C ASN A 74 -13.54 4.49 18.69
N VAL A 75 -13.82 5.20 17.61
CA VAL A 75 -12.86 5.51 16.54
C VAL A 75 -12.91 7.00 16.23
N ASN A 76 -11.80 7.55 15.75
CA ASN A 76 -11.75 8.92 15.27
C ASN A 76 -11.22 8.96 13.83
N THR A 77 -11.67 9.94 13.05
CA THR A 77 -11.26 10.12 11.65
C THR A 77 -10.49 11.43 11.48
N VAL A 78 -9.38 11.37 10.75
CA VAL A 78 -8.67 12.52 10.21
C VAL A 78 -8.97 12.58 8.71
N PHE A 79 -9.59 13.67 8.29
CA PHE A 79 -9.94 13.93 6.90
C PHE A 79 -8.79 14.60 6.15
N GLN A 80 -8.77 14.48 4.83
CA GLN A 80 -7.77 15.05 3.93
C GLN A 80 -7.50 16.56 4.16
N HIS A 81 -8.51 17.36 4.48
CA HIS A 81 -8.39 18.81 4.75
C HIS A 81 -8.22 19.17 6.23
N TYR A 82 -7.87 18.19 7.08
CA TYR A 82 -7.61 18.35 8.53
C TYR A 82 -8.77 18.92 9.37
N ALA A 83 -9.71 19.67 8.79
CA ALA A 83 -10.89 20.26 9.41
C ALA A 83 -10.60 20.96 10.76
N LEU A 84 -9.48 21.70 10.86
CA LEU A 84 -9.13 22.45 12.07
C LEU A 84 -10.07 23.64 12.27
N PHE A 85 -10.37 23.98 13.53
CA PHE A 85 -11.12 25.18 13.88
C PHE A 85 -10.20 26.41 13.73
N PRO A 86 -10.41 27.27 12.71
CA PRO A 86 -9.44 28.33 12.37
C PRO A 86 -9.34 29.46 13.42
N HIS A 87 -10.37 29.62 14.21
CA HIS A 87 -10.46 30.63 15.26
C HIS A 87 -9.84 30.19 16.60
N MET A 88 -9.59 28.88 16.78
CA MET A 88 -9.02 28.28 17.98
C MET A 88 -7.51 28.15 17.89
N THR A 89 -6.82 28.20 19.04
CA THR A 89 -5.39 27.85 19.12
C THR A 89 -5.15 26.36 18.87
N VAL A 90 -3.89 25.95 18.72
CA VAL A 90 -3.49 24.53 18.69
C VAL A 90 -4.02 23.82 19.92
N TRP A 91 -3.76 24.37 21.11
CA TRP A 91 -4.20 23.80 22.38
C TRP A 91 -5.72 23.65 22.45
N ASP A 92 -6.48 24.68 22.04
CA ASP A 92 -7.95 24.64 22.06
C ASP A 92 -8.53 23.67 21.03
N ASN A 93 -7.90 23.51 19.84
CA ASN A 93 -8.27 22.51 18.87
C ASN A 93 -8.17 21.09 19.46
N VAL A 94 -7.05 20.79 20.12
CA VAL A 94 -6.84 19.48 20.76
C VAL A 94 -7.78 19.28 21.95
N ALA A 95 -7.98 20.33 22.78
CA ALA A 95 -8.85 20.27 23.95
C ALA A 95 -10.35 20.16 23.64
N TYR A 96 -10.76 20.39 22.39
CA TYR A 96 -12.18 20.45 22.02
C TYR A 96 -12.96 19.16 22.37
N GLY A 97 -12.43 18.00 22.00
CA GLY A 97 -13.04 16.69 22.28
C GLY A 97 -13.22 16.44 23.78
N PRO A 98 -12.13 16.46 24.58
CA PRO A 98 -12.19 16.26 26.02
C PRO A 98 -13.11 17.25 26.76
N ARG A 99 -13.12 18.52 26.32
CA ARG A 99 -14.04 19.54 26.90
C ARG A 99 -15.50 19.25 26.58
N SER A 100 -15.82 18.86 25.36
CA SER A 100 -17.19 18.53 24.94
C SER A 100 -17.73 17.30 25.70
N GLN A 101 -16.87 16.33 25.99
CA GLN A 101 -17.19 15.16 26.83
C GLN A 101 -17.20 15.48 28.32
N LYS A 102 -16.93 16.72 28.73
CA LYS A 102 -16.85 17.15 30.13
C LYS A 102 -15.89 16.30 30.96
N LEU A 103 -14.72 15.97 30.40
CA LEU A 103 -13.77 15.01 30.96
C LEU A 103 -13.32 15.36 32.37
N ASP A 104 -13.07 16.66 32.66
CA ASP A 104 -12.72 17.14 34.00
C ASP A 104 -13.80 16.84 35.06
N LYS A 105 -15.07 16.72 34.66
CA LYS A 105 -16.18 16.35 35.56
C LYS A 105 -16.24 14.85 35.79
N THR A 106 -15.85 14.03 34.83
CA THR A 106 -15.97 12.58 34.86
C THR A 106 -14.70 11.87 35.34
N LYS A 107 -13.52 12.45 35.06
CA LYS A 107 -12.22 11.83 35.34
C LYS A 107 -11.37 12.60 36.38
N GLY A 108 -11.78 13.82 36.75
CA GLY A 108 -11.10 14.65 37.73
C GLY A 108 -10.56 15.97 37.16
N LYS A 109 -10.41 16.96 38.03
CA LYS A 109 -9.94 18.30 37.66
C LYS A 109 -8.51 18.27 37.10
N GLY A 110 -8.28 18.89 35.95
CA GLY A 110 -6.98 18.94 35.29
C GLY A 110 -6.71 17.82 34.32
N GLU A 111 -7.61 16.86 34.16
CA GLU A 111 -7.44 15.73 33.22
C GLU A 111 -7.40 16.21 31.76
N VAL A 112 -8.21 17.19 31.39
CA VAL A 112 -8.15 17.83 30.05
C VAL A 112 -6.77 18.42 29.80
N GLN A 113 -6.25 19.21 30.73
CA GLN A 113 -4.94 19.84 30.64
C GLN A 113 -3.84 18.76 30.44
N ARG A 114 -3.81 17.75 31.29
CA ARG A 114 -2.81 16.67 31.24
C ARG A 114 -2.79 15.96 29.88
N ARG A 115 -3.95 15.52 29.38
CA ARG A 115 -4.04 14.80 28.10
C ARG A 115 -3.64 15.67 26.92
N VAL A 116 -4.07 16.94 26.91
CA VAL A 116 -3.77 17.86 25.82
C VAL A 116 -2.27 18.17 25.78
N ASP A 117 -1.65 18.44 26.92
CA ASP A 117 -0.22 18.75 26.98
C ASP A 117 0.62 17.54 26.58
N GLU A 118 0.24 16.32 27.03
CA GLU A 118 0.87 15.07 26.64
C GLU A 118 0.82 14.88 25.10
N LEU A 119 -0.35 15.02 24.49
CA LEU A 119 -0.48 14.82 23.04
C LEU A 119 0.22 15.93 22.21
N ILE A 120 0.21 17.17 22.68
CA ILE A 120 0.94 18.27 22.04
C ILE A 120 2.45 18.00 22.07
N ASP A 121 2.96 17.41 23.15
CA ASP A 121 4.37 17.02 23.26
C ASP A 121 4.70 15.85 22.33
N VAL A 122 3.89 14.78 22.33
CA VAL A 122 4.04 13.62 21.42
C VAL A 122 4.11 14.04 19.96
N VAL A 123 3.27 15.02 19.53
CA VAL A 123 3.31 15.53 18.15
C VAL A 123 4.32 16.66 17.94
N ARG A 124 5.15 17.01 18.95
CA ARG A 124 6.19 18.03 18.91
C ARG A 124 5.68 19.42 18.54
N LEU A 125 4.58 19.84 19.16
CA LEU A 125 3.96 21.15 18.96
C LEU A 125 3.92 22.02 20.22
N THR A 126 4.66 21.70 21.25
CA THR A 126 4.67 22.43 22.54
C THR A 126 4.91 23.93 22.37
N ASP A 127 5.89 24.33 21.55
CA ASP A 127 6.19 25.76 21.29
C ASP A 127 5.12 26.45 20.43
N PHE A 128 4.22 25.69 19.82
CA PHE A 128 3.16 26.20 18.94
C PHE A 128 1.79 26.17 19.60
N ALA A 129 1.67 25.71 20.85
CA ALA A 129 0.40 25.48 21.54
C ALA A 129 -0.56 26.67 21.51
N LYS A 130 -0.02 27.90 21.56
CA LYS A 130 -0.79 29.15 21.54
C LYS A 130 -1.06 29.74 20.16
N ARG A 131 -0.51 29.14 19.08
CA ARG A 131 -0.71 29.62 17.70
C ARG A 131 -2.05 29.15 17.15
N LYS A 132 -2.56 29.88 16.14
CA LYS A 132 -3.74 29.50 15.36
C LYS A 132 -3.30 28.72 14.11
N PRO A 133 -4.19 27.91 13.50
CA PRO A 133 -3.88 27.14 12.28
C PRO A 133 -3.27 27.95 11.15
N SER A 134 -3.73 29.19 10.92
CA SER A 134 -3.18 30.09 9.89
C SER A 134 -1.70 30.49 10.09
N GLN A 135 -1.13 30.24 11.26
CA GLN A 135 0.26 30.52 11.62
C GLN A 135 1.16 29.28 11.55
N LEU A 136 0.65 28.18 11.02
CA LEU A 136 1.29 26.88 10.98
C LEU A 136 1.53 26.42 9.53
N SER A 137 2.62 25.68 9.31
CA SER A 137 2.82 24.96 8.05
C SER A 137 1.81 23.81 7.90
N GLY A 138 1.62 23.28 6.68
CA GLY A 138 0.72 22.16 6.40
C GLY A 138 1.01 20.94 7.28
N GLY A 139 2.29 20.53 7.41
CA GLY A 139 2.67 19.42 8.29
C GLY A 139 2.43 19.71 9.79
N GLN A 140 2.53 20.97 10.24
CA GLN A 140 2.14 21.34 11.61
C GLN A 140 0.63 21.26 11.80
N GLN A 141 -0.16 21.71 10.82
CA GLN A 141 -1.63 21.59 10.86
C GLN A 141 -2.07 20.14 10.93
N GLN A 142 -1.43 19.27 10.15
CA GLN A 142 -1.69 17.82 10.19
C GLN A 142 -1.41 17.23 11.57
N ARG A 143 -0.29 17.58 12.21
CA ARG A 143 0.03 17.13 13.58
C ARG A 143 -1.00 17.62 14.59
N VAL A 144 -1.55 18.84 14.45
CA VAL A 144 -2.67 19.32 15.29
C VAL A 144 -3.91 18.44 15.09
N ALA A 145 -4.26 18.10 13.84
CA ALA A 145 -5.40 17.23 13.54
C ALA A 145 -5.23 15.83 14.15
N LEU A 146 -4.01 15.27 14.06
CA LEU A 146 -3.66 14.00 14.70
C LEU A 146 -3.82 14.08 16.22
N ALA A 147 -3.23 15.07 16.89
CA ALA A 147 -3.34 15.24 18.34
C ALA A 147 -4.81 15.39 18.78
N ARG A 148 -5.61 16.15 18.03
CA ARG A 148 -7.05 16.32 18.28
C ARG A 148 -7.82 14.99 18.14
N ALA A 149 -7.45 14.17 17.18
CA ALA A 149 -8.09 12.88 16.97
C ALA A 149 -7.67 11.84 18.03
N LEU A 150 -6.42 11.91 18.51
CA LEU A 150 -5.84 10.96 19.46
C LEU A 150 -6.16 11.26 20.93
N VAL A 151 -6.48 12.52 21.27
CA VAL A 151 -6.62 12.97 22.68
C VAL A 151 -7.72 12.25 23.49
N ASN A 152 -8.69 11.64 22.81
CA ASN A 152 -9.73 10.85 23.44
C ASN A 152 -9.37 9.36 23.59
N TYR A 153 -8.15 8.94 23.18
CA TYR A 153 -7.67 7.56 23.17
C TYR A 153 -8.63 6.60 22.46
N PRO A 154 -8.88 6.80 21.15
CA PRO A 154 -9.74 5.90 20.39
C PRO A 154 -9.08 4.52 20.24
N SER A 155 -9.88 3.45 20.05
CA SER A 155 -9.39 2.10 19.75
C SER A 155 -8.67 2.05 18.39
N ALA A 156 -9.11 2.89 17.45
CA ALA A 156 -8.45 3.05 16.16
C ALA A 156 -8.56 4.49 15.64
N LEU A 157 -7.52 4.92 14.92
CA LEU A 157 -7.48 6.15 14.15
C LEU A 157 -7.65 5.84 12.67
N LEU A 158 -8.64 6.47 12.04
CA LEU A 158 -8.97 6.32 10.63
C LEU A 158 -8.41 7.53 9.87
N LEU A 159 -7.62 7.27 8.83
CA LEU A 159 -6.88 8.30 8.09
C LEU A 159 -7.26 8.18 6.59
N ASP A 160 -7.97 9.18 6.08
CA ASP A 160 -8.43 9.23 4.69
C ASP A 160 -7.51 10.16 3.89
N GLU A 161 -6.54 9.59 3.18
CA GLU A 161 -5.52 10.28 2.37
C GLU A 161 -4.85 11.50 3.06
N PRO A 162 -4.36 11.35 4.29
CA PRO A 162 -3.96 12.49 5.10
C PRO A 162 -2.71 13.20 4.58
N LEU A 163 -1.94 12.60 3.66
CA LEU A 163 -0.71 13.15 3.09
C LEU A 163 -0.90 13.71 1.68
N GLY A 164 -2.06 13.52 1.05
CA GLY A 164 -2.31 13.88 -0.35
C GLY A 164 -2.13 15.37 -0.67
N ALA A 165 -2.36 16.27 0.30
CA ALA A 165 -2.21 17.72 0.13
C ALA A 165 -0.79 18.24 0.36
N LEU A 166 0.20 17.38 0.67
CA LEU A 166 1.57 17.78 1.00
C LEU A 166 2.51 17.62 -0.20
N ASP A 167 3.52 18.50 -0.29
CA ASP A 167 4.63 18.31 -1.22
C ASP A 167 5.44 17.06 -0.87
N LEU A 168 6.15 16.49 -1.86
CA LEU A 168 6.88 15.22 -1.76
C LEU A 168 7.85 15.18 -0.56
N LYS A 169 8.63 16.25 -0.35
CA LYS A 169 9.62 16.29 0.75
C LYS A 169 8.95 16.29 2.12
N LEU A 170 7.88 17.04 2.27
CA LEU A 170 7.12 17.10 3.50
C LEU A 170 6.36 15.80 3.75
N ARG A 171 5.85 15.17 2.68
CA ARG A 171 5.18 13.87 2.72
C ARG A 171 6.09 12.80 3.30
N HIS A 172 7.32 12.65 2.81
CA HIS A 172 8.30 11.70 3.37
C HIS A 172 8.56 11.93 4.86
N VAL A 173 8.75 13.20 5.29
CA VAL A 173 8.95 13.52 6.71
C VAL A 173 7.72 13.11 7.54
N MET A 174 6.52 13.34 7.02
CA MET A 174 5.28 13.02 7.72
C MET A 174 4.98 11.52 7.79
N GLN A 175 5.40 10.73 6.81
CA GLN A 175 5.34 9.26 6.86
C GLN A 175 6.08 8.72 8.09
N PHE A 176 7.34 9.14 8.29
CA PHE A 176 8.13 8.75 9.47
C PHE A 176 7.49 9.22 10.78
N GLU A 177 6.97 10.44 10.82
CA GLU A 177 6.30 10.98 12.01
C GLU A 177 5.01 10.20 12.34
N LEU A 178 4.18 9.85 11.35
CA LEU A 178 2.98 9.04 11.55
C LEU A 178 3.32 7.67 12.14
N LYS A 179 4.32 6.96 11.55
CA LYS A 179 4.75 5.65 12.06
C LYS A 179 5.35 5.76 13.47
N ARG A 180 6.11 6.85 13.77
CA ARG A 180 6.63 7.11 15.11
C ARG A 180 5.51 7.29 16.13
N ILE A 181 4.54 8.19 15.83
CA ILE A 181 3.40 8.46 16.71
C ILE A 181 2.59 7.18 16.96
N GLN A 182 2.31 6.42 15.92
CA GLN A 182 1.58 5.16 16.02
C GLN A 182 2.29 4.17 16.96
N ARG A 183 3.61 3.99 16.80
CA ARG A 183 4.41 3.09 17.66
C ARG A 183 4.48 3.57 19.10
N GLU A 184 4.66 4.88 19.32
CA GLU A 184 4.79 5.47 20.65
C GLU A 184 3.50 5.33 21.46
N LEU A 185 2.34 5.48 20.80
CA LEU A 185 1.04 5.40 21.44
C LEU A 185 0.44 3.96 21.43
N GLY A 186 0.94 3.06 20.60
CA GLY A 186 0.42 1.70 20.45
C GLY A 186 -1.03 1.63 19.93
N ILE A 187 -1.51 2.67 19.24
CA ILE A 187 -2.87 2.75 18.72
C ILE A 187 -2.94 2.12 17.32
N THR A 188 -4.07 1.50 17.01
CA THR A 188 -4.35 0.96 15.66
C THR A 188 -4.61 2.11 14.68
N PHE A 189 -3.91 2.10 13.53
CA PHE A 189 -4.14 3.04 12.43
C PHE A 189 -4.74 2.29 11.25
N VAL A 190 -5.82 2.84 10.69
CA VAL A 190 -6.39 2.42 9.40
C VAL A 190 -6.16 3.55 8.42
N TYR A 191 -5.34 3.30 7.41
CA TYR A 191 -4.80 4.30 6.51
C TYR A 191 -5.29 4.04 5.08
N VAL A 192 -5.94 5.00 4.47
CA VAL A 192 -6.33 4.94 3.05
C VAL A 192 -5.35 5.78 2.24
N THR A 193 -4.83 5.21 1.16
CA THR A 193 -3.99 5.90 0.19
C THR A 193 -4.11 5.27 -1.20
N HIS A 194 -3.76 6.03 -2.22
CA HIS A 194 -3.46 5.54 -3.57
C HIS A 194 -1.94 5.48 -3.81
N ASP A 195 -1.12 6.04 -2.92
CA ASP A 195 0.34 6.06 -3.01
C ASP A 195 0.94 4.75 -2.49
N GLN A 196 1.60 4.01 -3.38
CA GLN A 196 2.22 2.72 -3.08
C GLN A 196 3.40 2.86 -2.11
N GLU A 197 4.20 3.94 -2.24
CA GLU A 197 5.36 4.18 -1.40
C GLU A 197 4.93 4.41 0.06
N GLU A 198 3.84 5.16 0.28
CA GLU A 198 3.25 5.36 1.60
C GLU A 198 2.85 4.03 2.23
N ALA A 199 2.10 3.20 1.50
CA ALA A 199 1.63 1.92 2.00
C ALA A 199 2.80 0.97 2.31
N LEU A 200 3.77 0.83 1.40
CA LEU A 200 4.93 -0.04 1.57
C LEU A 200 5.85 0.40 2.73
N THR A 201 5.97 1.72 2.96
CA THR A 201 6.90 2.26 3.97
C THR A 201 6.33 2.21 5.39
N MET A 202 5.02 2.46 5.54
CA MET A 202 4.44 2.66 6.86
C MET A 202 3.70 1.45 7.42
N SER A 203 3.18 0.57 6.57
CA SER A 203 2.22 -0.45 7.01
C SER A 203 2.89 -1.67 7.64
N ASP A 204 2.17 -2.29 8.56
CA ASP A 204 2.46 -3.65 9.02
C ASP A 204 1.76 -4.66 8.11
N ARG A 205 0.55 -4.34 7.63
CA ARG A 205 -0.17 -5.07 6.57
C ARG A 205 -0.89 -4.11 5.64
N ILE A 206 -1.02 -4.55 4.38
CA ILE A 206 -1.68 -3.81 3.30
C ILE A 206 -2.79 -4.69 2.73
N ALA A 207 -3.99 -4.13 2.61
CA ALA A 207 -5.07 -4.66 1.78
C ALA A 207 -5.02 -3.96 0.42
N VAL A 208 -4.69 -4.69 -0.63
CA VAL A 208 -4.77 -4.20 -2.01
C VAL A 208 -6.19 -4.41 -2.50
N MET A 209 -6.85 -3.34 -2.90
CA MET A 209 -8.24 -3.34 -3.34
C MET A 209 -8.36 -2.99 -4.82
N ASN A 210 -9.29 -3.65 -5.51
CA ASN A 210 -9.61 -3.39 -6.90
C ASN A 210 -11.10 -3.64 -7.15
N ALA A 211 -11.79 -2.72 -7.85
CA ALA A 211 -13.19 -2.85 -8.24
C ALA A 211 -14.11 -3.36 -7.11
N GLY A 212 -13.98 -2.81 -5.92
CA GLY A 212 -14.76 -3.18 -4.73
C GLY A 212 -14.27 -4.42 -3.98
N LYS A 213 -13.30 -5.16 -4.49
CA LYS A 213 -12.79 -6.40 -3.89
C LYS A 213 -11.44 -6.23 -3.22
N VAL A 214 -11.16 -7.08 -2.27
CA VAL A 214 -9.82 -7.23 -1.68
C VAL A 214 -9.08 -8.30 -2.47
N GLU A 215 -8.09 -7.89 -3.27
CA GLU A 215 -7.27 -8.76 -4.10
C GLU A 215 -6.26 -9.57 -3.28
N GLN A 216 -5.61 -8.91 -2.33
CA GLN A 216 -4.62 -9.53 -1.45
C GLN A 216 -4.46 -8.73 -0.16
N ILE A 217 -4.21 -9.45 0.94
CA ILE A 217 -3.75 -8.85 2.20
C ILE A 217 -2.45 -9.54 2.62
N GLY A 218 -1.45 -8.73 2.98
CA GLY A 218 -0.16 -9.25 3.44
C GLY A 218 0.74 -8.15 3.98
N SER A 219 1.92 -8.51 4.47
CA SER A 219 2.99 -7.56 4.79
C SER A 219 3.47 -6.86 3.51
N PRO A 220 4.09 -5.67 3.60
CA PRO A 220 4.67 -4.99 2.44
C PRO A 220 5.56 -5.89 1.57
N THR A 221 6.40 -6.71 2.21
CA THR A 221 7.28 -7.65 1.51
C THR A 221 6.50 -8.75 0.79
N GLU A 222 5.47 -9.32 1.41
CA GLU A 222 4.62 -10.34 0.76
C GLU A 222 3.88 -9.76 -0.44
N ILE A 223 3.29 -8.57 -0.33
CA ILE A 223 2.58 -7.91 -1.44
C ILE A 223 3.53 -7.63 -2.61
N TYR A 224 4.78 -7.21 -2.34
CA TYR A 224 5.76 -6.87 -3.36
C TYR A 224 6.40 -8.10 -4.02
N ASP A 225 6.91 -9.05 -3.20
CA ASP A 225 7.67 -10.21 -3.68
C ASP A 225 6.79 -11.41 -4.05
N GLN A 226 5.56 -11.48 -3.51
CA GLN A 226 4.64 -12.60 -3.66
C GLN A 226 3.22 -12.14 -4.03
N PRO A 227 3.06 -11.35 -5.10
CA PRO A 227 1.73 -10.94 -5.53
C PRO A 227 0.86 -12.15 -5.87
N ALA A 228 -0.42 -12.08 -5.52
CA ALA A 228 -1.37 -13.16 -5.76
C ALA A 228 -1.94 -13.13 -7.20
N THR A 229 -2.03 -11.94 -7.80
CA THR A 229 -2.64 -11.71 -9.11
C THR A 229 -1.75 -10.84 -9.99
N VAL A 230 -2.00 -10.84 -11.29
CA VAL A 230 -1.36 -9.94 -12.26
C VAL A 230 -1.65 -8.48 -11.90
N PHE A 231 -2.87 -8.19 -11.43
CA PHE A 231 -3.24 -6.85 -10.96
C PHE A 231 -2.32 -6.39 -9.82
N VAL A 232 -2.17 -7.17 -8.76
CA VAL A 232 -1.29 -6.80 -7.63
C VAL A 232 0.14 -6.64 -8.09
N ALA A 233 0.64 -7.52 -8.97
CA ALA A 233 2.00 -7.47 -9.50
C ALA A 233 2.27 -6.18 -10.31
N SER A 234 1.32 -5.74 -11.14
CA SER A 234 1.41 -4.55 -11.98
C SER A 234 1.13 -3.26 -11.21
N PHE A 235 0.19 -3.31 -10.27
CA PHE A 235 -0.19 -2.15 -9.46
C PHE A 235 0.89 -1.80 -8.42
N ILE A 236 1.59 -2.77 -7.84
CA ILE A 236 2.62 -2.55 -6.82
C ILE A 236 4.01 -2.50 -7.44
N GLY A 237 4.47 -1.30 -7.78
CA GLY A 237 5.77 -1.09 -8.42
C GLY A 237 5.85 -1.62 -9.85
N GLN A 238 7.03 -1.53 -10.46
CA GLN A 238 7.25 -2.06 -11.79
C GLN A 238 7.45 -3.58 -11.76
N ALA A 239 6.91 -4.28 -12.77
CA ALA A 239 7.10 -5.71 -12.98
C ALA A 239 7.27 -6.03 -14.46
N ASN A 240 8.17 -6.96 -14.77
CA ASN A 240 8.13 -7.67 -16.04
C ASN A 240 7.05 -8.74 -15.94
N LEU A 241 6.12 -8.74 -16.87
CA LEU A 241 4.99 -9.67 -16.94
C LEU A 241 4.93 -10.24 -18.34
N TRP A 242 4.96 -11.55 -18.47
CA TRP A 242 4.92 -12.23 -19.77
C TRP A 242 3.91 -13.38 -19.74
N HIS A 243 3.02 -13.42 -20.72
CA HIS A 243 2.11 -14.54 -20.92
C HIS A 243 2.88 -15.78 -21.32
N GLY A 244 2.52 -16.92 -20.76
CA GLY A 244 3.13 -18.21 -21.03
C GLY A 244 2.23 -19.39 -20.65
N ARG A 245 2.83 -20.54 -20.51
CA ARG A 245 2.15 -21.77 -20.08
C ARG A 245 2.99 -22.51 -19.07
N GLN A 246 2.39 -22.95 -17.98
CA GLN A 246 3.03 -23.87 -17.06
C GLN A 246 3.06 -25.28 -17.69
N THR A 247 4.24 -25.80 -18.01
CA THR A 247 4.39 -27.07 -18.71
C THR A 247 4.61 -28.28 -17.79
N GLY A 248 5.08 -28.01 -16.53
CA GLY A 248 5.33 -29.08 -15.58
C GLY A 248 5.92 -28.60 -14.27
N ARG A 249 6.55 -29.53 -13.57
CA ARG A 249 7.36 -29.22 -12.36
C ARG A 249 8.82 -29.54 -12.62
N VAL A 250 9.73 -28.69 -12.19
CA VAL A 250 11.16 -28.93 -12.17
C VAL A 250 11.54 -29.76 -10.93
N ASN A 251 11.07 -29.32 -9.76
CA ASN A 251 11.26 -29.98 -8.45
C ASN A 251 10.16 -29.57 -7.46
N ARG A 252 10.39 -29.71 -6.17
CA ARG A 252 9.40 -29.34 -5.13
C ARG A 252 9.14 -27.83 -5.08
N ASP A 253 10.18 -27.01 -5.35
CA ASP A 253 10.19 -25.56 -5.13
C ASP A 253 9.92 -24.77 -6.42
N PHE A 254 10.09 -25.42 -7.60
CA PHE A 254 9.98 -24.75 -8.89
C PHE A 254 9.10 -25.50 -9.88
N VAL A 255 8.40 -24.72 -10.69
CA VAL A 255 7.61 -25.17 -11.85
C VAL A 255 8.32 -24.76 -13.14
N GLU A 256 8.05 -25.46 -14.25
CA GLU A 256 8.53 -25.10 -15.58
C GLU A 256 7.46 -24.28 -16.29
N VAL A 257 7.87 -23.15 -16.86
CA VAL A 257 7.01 -22.26 -17.65
C VAL A 257 7.63 -22.03 -19.01
N GLU A 258 6.86 -22.20 -20.05
CA GLU A 258 7.22 -21.87 -21.43
C GLU A 258 6.82 -20.40 -21.69
N VAL A 259 7.82 -19.53 -21.85
CA VAL A 259 7.69 -18.08 -21.99
C VAL A 259 8.95 -17.51 -22.65
N LEU A 260 8.85 -16.37 -23.33
CA LEU A 260 9.99 -15.72 -24.03
C LEU A 260 10.70 -16.68 -25.02
N GLY A 261 9.93 -17.56 -25.65
CA GLY A 261 10.44 -18.54 -26.61
C GLY A 261 11.26 -19.70 -26.01
N THR A 262 11.28 -19.86 -24.67
CA THR A 262 12.07 -20.87 -23.98
C THR A 262 11.35 -21.42 -22.74
N LYS A 263 11.89 -22.50 -22.17
CA LYS A 263 11.40 -23.09 -20.92
C LYS A 263 12.26 -22.63 -19.76
N LEU A 264 11.63 -22.03 -18.75
CA LEU A 264 12.29 -21.46 -17.60
C LEU A 264 11.73 -22.05 -16.31
N ALA A 265 12.61 -22.25 -15.32
CA ALA A 265 12.21 -22.58 -13.96
C ALA A 265 11.76 -21.29 -13.24
N ALA A 266 10.66 -21.38 -12.47
CA ALA A 266 10.10 -20.28 -11.71
C ALA A 266 9.45 -20.76 -10.41
N ALA A 267 9.37 -19.88 -9.40
CA ALA A 267 8.64 -20.19 -8.19
C ALA A 267 7.11 -20.22 -8.47
N PRO A 268 6.37 -21.18 -7.89
CA PRO A 268 4.92 -21.23 -8.02
C PRO A 268 4.28 -20.01 -7.32
N GLY A 269 3.12 -19.57 -7.82
CA GLY A 269 2.27 -18.58 -7.17
C GLY A 269 1.46 -19.16 -6.03
N SER A 270 0.59 -18.34 -5.46
CA SER A 270 -0.38 -18.73 -4.42
C SER A 270 -1.48 -19.66 -4.97
N THR A 271 -1.82 -19.51 -6.25
CA THR A 271 -2.83 -20.32 -6.95
C THR A 271 -2.16 -21.46 -7.72
N THR A 272 -2.67 -22.68 -7.55
CA THR A 272 -2.19 -23.84 -8.31
C THR A 272 -2.70 -23.76 -9.75
N ILE A 273 -1.77 -23.81 -10.71
CA ILE A 273 -2.08 -23.86 -12.13
C ILE A 273 -1.82 -25.30 -12.62
N GLU A 274 -2.76 -25.86 -13.37
CA GLU A 274 -2.61 -27.20 -13.95
C GLU A 274 -1.53 -27.21 -15.06
N SER A 275 -0.88 -28.37 -15.26
CA SER A 275 0.09 -28.55 -16.35
C SER A 275 -0.57 -28.29 -17.71
N GLY A 276 0.04 -27.47 -18.55
CA GLY A 276 -0.50 -26.96 -19.80
C GLY A 276 -1.43 -25.74 -19.68
N GLY A 277 -1.75 -25.32 -18.45
CA GLY A 277 -2.56 -24.12 -18.20
C GLY A 277 -1.83 -22.84 -18.56
N ARG A 278 -2.61 -21.81 -18.94
CA ARG A 278 -2.09 -20.45 -19.15
C ARG A 278 -1.61 -19.87 -17.83
N ALA A 279 -0.53 -19.12 -17.91
CA ALA A 279 0.11 -18.50 -16.76
C ALA A 279 0.80 -17.19 -17.17
N THR A 280 0.96 -16.28 -16.25
CA THR A 280 1.81 -15.10 -16.42
C THR A 280 3.07 -15.24 -15.56
N LEU A 281 4.25 -15.15 -16.17
CA LEU A 281 5.51 -15.10 -15.44
C LEU A 281 5.80 -13.66 -15.02
N MET A 282 6.10 -13.46 -13.75
CA MET A 282 6.46 -12.17 -13.17
C MET A 282 7.91 -12.16 -12.71
N VAL A 283 8.62 -11.08 -13.03
CA VAL A 283 9.98 -10.78 -12.51
C VAL A 283 10.12 -9.29 -12.22
N ARG A 284 10.60 -8.91 -11.05
CA ARG A 284 10.88 -7.50 -10.73
C ARG A 284 12.12 -7.00 -11.50
N PRO A 285 12.13 -5.75 -12.04
CA PRO A 285 13.27 -5.22 -12.80
C PRO A 285 14.61 -5.23 -12.06
N GLU A 286 14.63 -5.01 -10.77
CA GLU A 286 15.84 -5.03 -9.93
C GLU A 286 16.37 -6.45 -9.65
N ARG A 287 15.60 -7.47 -9.98
CA ARG A 287 16.00 -8.89 -9.91
C ARG A 287 16.63 -9.39 -11.20
N VAL A 288 16.50 -8.63 -12.28
CA VAL A 288 17.10 -8.95 -13.58
C VAL A 288 18.58 -8.54 -13.59
N ARG A 289 19.45 -9.48 -13.86
CA ARG A 289 20.90 -9.26 -14.04
C ARG A 289 21.27 -9.34 -15.51
N ILE A 290 22.19 -8.50 -15.92
CA ILE A 290 22.66 -8.43 -17.31
C ILE A 290 24.06 -9.02 -17.40
N SER A 291 24.32 -9.86 -18.41
CA SER A 291 25.64 -10.37 -18.74
C SER A 291 25.88 -10.34 -20.24
N MET A 292 27.17 -10.21 -20.64
CA MET A 292 27.56 -10.26 -22.06
C MET A 292 27.67 -11.69 -22.57
N GLU A 293 27.97 -12.62 -21.69
CA GLU A 293 28.10 -14.05 -21.99
C GLU A 293 26.85 -14.81 -21.52
N ALA A 294 26.50 -15.84 -22.27
CA ALA A 294 25.39 -16.72 -21.90
C ALA A 294 25.74 -17.45 -20.59
N PRO A 295 25.09 -17.13 -19.44
CA PRO A 295 25.27 -17.93 -18.25
C PRO A 295 24.68 -19.33 -18.49
N VAL A 296 25.30 -20.34 -17.89
CA VAL A 296 24.75 -21.69 -17.92
C VAL A 296 23.45 -21.70 -17.12
N ASN A 297 22.32 -21.96 -17.77
CA ASN A 297 21.05 -22.15 -17.08
C ASN A 297 21.16 -23.31 -16.09
N SER A 298 20.76 -23.06 -14.85
CA SER A 298 20.87 -24.00 -13.74
C SER A 298 19.67 -23.82 -12.79
N GLU A 299 19.59 -24.67 -11.79
CA GLU A 299 18.60 -24.50 -10.71
C GLU A 299 18.73 -23.16 -9.95
N SER A 300 19.89 -22.51 -10.04
CA SER A 300 20.19 -21.24 -9.36
C SER A 300 20.05 -20.00 -10.26
N LEU A 301 20.04 -20.18 -11.59
CA LEU A 301 20.01 -19.05 -12.53
C LEU A 301 19.32 -19.48 -13.85
N VAL A 302 18.37 -18.72 -14.29
CA VAL A 302 17.80 -18.79 -15.64
C VAL A 302 18.17 -17.54 -16.41
N SER A 303 18.30 -17.63 -17.75
CA SER A 303 18.59 -16.50 -18.60
C SER A 303 18.00 -16.62 -19.98
N VAL A 304 17.72 -15.50 -20.61
CA VAL A 304 17.24 -15.39 -21.98
C VAL A 304 18.12 -14.40 -22.77
N PRO A 305 18.39 -14.65 -24.05
CA PRO A 305 19.07 -13.71 -24.91
C PRO A 305 18.16 -12.50 -25.15
N ALA A 306 18.75 -11.32 -25.17
CA ALA A 306 18.03 -10.07 -25.39
C ALA A 306 18.90 -9.02 -26.09
N THR A 307 18.26 -8.08 -26.75
CA THR A 307 18.91 -6.95 -27.41
C THR A 307 18.60 -5.67 -26.64
N VAL A 308 19.61 -4.85 -26.35
CA VAL A 308 19.43 -3.55 -25.72
C VAL A 308 18.67 -2.62 -26.69
N THR A 309 17.54 -2.08 -26.23
CA THR A 309 16.74 -1.12 -27.02
C THR A 309 16.92 0.31 -26.53
N ASP A 310 17.06 0.52 -25.23
CA ASP A 310 17.26 1.84 -24.64
C ASP A 310 17.99 1.77 -23.29
N LEU A 311 18.65 2.88 -22.91
CA LEU A 311 19.32 3.06 -21.63
C LEU A 311 18.95 4.41 -21.04
N THR A 312 18.34 4.42 -19.86
CA THR A 312 17.95 5.66 -19.17
C THR A 312 18.56 5.72 -17.78
N PHE A 313 19.36 6.75 -17.51
CA PHE A 313 19.92 6.99 -16.18
C PHE A 313 18.87 7.62 -15.26
N GLN A 314 18.57 6.97 -14.15
CA GLN A 314 17.55 7.41 -13.17
C GLN A 314 18.17 7.72 -11.78
N GLY A 315 19.43 8.17 -11.74
CA GLY A 315 20.14 8.47 -10.50
C GLY A 315 20.69 7.20 -9.84
N PRO A 316 19.97 6.56 -8.89
CA PRO A 316 20.47 5.36 -8.18
C PRO A 316 20.63 4.13 -9.08
N VAL A 317 19.89 4.07 -10.18
CA VAL A 317 19.89 2.92 -11.10
C VAL A 317 20.01 3.36 -12.56
N LEU A 318 20.56 2.47 -13.38
CA LEU A 318 20.48 2.52 -14.83
C LEU A 318 19.31 1.62 -15.26
N ARG A 319 18.23 2.21 -15.81
CA ARG A 319 17.12 1.47 -16.41
C ARG A 319 17.52 1.04 -17.80
N LEU A 320 17.53 -0.25 -18.02
CA LEU A 320 17.73 -0.87 -19.34
C LEU A 320 16.39 -1.37 -19.88
N SER A 321 16.07 -0.98 -21.11
CA SER A 321 14.99 -1.57 -21.89
C SER A 321 15.60 -2.56 -22.86
N LEU A 322 15.09 -3.78 -22.88
CA LEU A 322 15.60 -4.87 -23.71
C LEU A 322 14.44 -5.49 -24.49
N ALA A 323 14.75 -6.10 -25.63
CA ALA A 323 13.81 -6.97 -26.35
C ALA A 323 14.32 -8.40 -26.32
N ALA A 324 13.51 -9.37 -25.88
CA ALA A 324 13.79 -10.79 -25.98
C ALA A 324 13.76 -11.25 -27.46
N ALA A 325 14.16 -12.49 -27.73
CA ALA A 325 14.23 -13.05 -29.09
C ALA A 325 12.86 -13.09 -29.80
N ASP A 326 11.76 -13.19 -29.06
CA ASP A 326 10.38 -13.13 -29.55
C ASP A 326 9.81 -11.70 -29.66
N GLY A 327 10.62 -10.67 -29.33
CA GLY A 327 10.23 -9.27 -29.31
C GLY A 327 9.61 -8.79 -28.00
N SER A 328 9.40 -9.67 -27.03
CA SER A 328 8.83 -9.29 -25.71
C SER A 328 9.73 -8.32 -24.98
N PRO A 329 9.18 -7.25 -24.36
CA PRO A 329 9.97 -6.27 -23.62
C PRO A 329 10.47 -6.87 -22.29
N ILE A 330 11.71 -6.51 -21.92
CA ILE A 330 12.32 -6.82 -20.64
C ILE A 330 12.87 -5.51 -20.07
N ILE A 331 12.55 -5.20 -18.83
CA ILE A 331 13.10 -4.06 -18.09
C ILE A 331 14.05 -4.59 -17.01
N ALA A 332 15.25 -4.01 -16.95
CA ALA A 332 16.19 -4.28 -15.87
C ALA A 332 16.62 -2.98 -15.18
N HIS A 333 16.69 -3.00 -13.86
CA HIS A 333 17.25 -1.91 -13.05
C HIS A 333 18.63 -2.34 -12.54
N VAL A 334 19.66 -1.74 -13.08
CA VAL A 334 21.05 -2.07 -12.78
C VAL A 334 21.60 -1.04 -11.80
N GLY A 335 21.97 -1.49 -10.61
CA GLY A 335 22.64 -0.67 -9.60
C GLY A 335 24.14 -0.50 -9.87
N PRO A 336 24.81 0.43 -9.18
CA PRO A 336 26.24 0.72 -9.38
C PRO A 336 27.18 -0.42 -9.00
N GLU A 337 26.69 -1.41 -8.25
CA GLU A 337 27.45 -2.61 -7.85
C GLU A 337 27.64 -3.60 -9.01
N GLN A 338 26.79 -3.55 -10.04
CA GLN A 338 26.91 -4.38 -11.22
C GLN A 338 27.79 -3.68 -12.26
N ALA A 339 29.08 -4.05 -12.33
CA ALA A 339 29.99 -3.55 -13.35
C ALA A 339 29.55 -4.07 -14.74
N LEU A 340 28.98 -3.20 -15.53
CA LEU A 340 28.66 -3.46 -16.94
C LEU A 340 29.65 -2.72 -17.84
N PRO A 341 30.03 -3.29 -19.01
CA PRO A 341 30.71 -2.52 -20.05
C PRO A 341 29.82 -1.39 -20.54
N MET A 342 30.36 -0.46 -21.30
CA MET A 342 29.55 0.60 -21.90
C MET A 342 28.62 0.00 -22.96
N LEU A 343 27.36 -0.19 -22.56
CA LEU A 343 26.28 -0.71 -23.42
C LEU A 343 25.72 0.38 -24.34
N ARG A 344 25.24 -0.04 -25.51
CA ARG A 344 24.56 0.80 -26.49
C ARG A 344 23.31 0.10 -27.02
N PRO A 345 22.31 0.83 -27.51
CA PRO A 345 21.21 0.22 -28.26
C PRO A 345 21.74 -0.62 -29.42
N GLY A 346 21.22 -1.85 -29.56
CA GLY A 346 21.66 -2.86 -30.50
C GLY A 346 22.61 -3.91 -29.95
N ASP A 347 23.20 -3.71 -28.78
CA ASP A 347 24.10 -4.69 -28.15
C ASP A 347 23.32 -5.94 -27.73
N GLN A 348 23.92 -7.12 -27.97
CA GLN A 348 23.39 -8.40 -27.54
C GLN A 348 23.84 -8.70 -26.12
N VAL A 349 22.89 -9.05 -25.27
CA VAL A 349 23.11 -9.35 -23.86
C VAL A 349 22.29 -10.56 -23.42
N HIS A 350 22.52 -11.06 -22.25
CA HIS A 350 21.67 -12.03 -21.58
C HIS A 350 21.03 -11.40 -20.35
N ALA A 351 19.69 -11.45 -20.30
CA ALA A 351 18.91 -11.07 -19.12
C ALA A 351 18.65 -12.32 -18.28
N GLY A 352 19.14 -12.34 -17.05
CA GLY A 352 19.03 -13.52 -16.17
C GLY A 352 18.53 -13.17 -14.79
N TRP A 353 17.93 -14.15 -14.12
CA TRP A 353 17.45 -14.03 -12.73
C TRP A 353 17.44 -15.40 -12.03
N ALA A 354 17.43 -15.37 -10.70
CA ALA A 354 17.23 -16.60 -9.94
C ALA A 354 15.78 -17.10 -10.10
N PRO A 355 15.53 -18.40 -10.30
CA PRO A 355 14.16 -18.93 -10.37
C PRO A 355 13.27 -18.53 -9.21
N SER A 356 13.84 -18.40 -7.99
CA SER A 356 13.15 -17.91 -6.79
C SER A 356 12.74 -16.44 -6.85
N ALA A 357 13.36 -15.65 -7.73
CA ALA A 357 13.05 -14.24 -7.95
C ALA A 357 11.94 -14.02 -8.99
N SER A 358 11.49 -15.07 -9.64
CA SER A 358 10.34 -15.08 -10.55
C SER A 358 9.14 -15.77 -9.90
N ARG A 359 7.93 -15.39 -10.32
CA ARG A 359 6.67 -15.95 -9.79
C ARG A 359 5.70 -16.25 -10.92
N VAL A 360 5.05 -17.40 -10.82
CA VAL A 360 3.99 -17.80 -11.76
C VAL A 360 2.65 -17.36 -11.20
N LEU A 361 1.93 -16.52 -11.96
CA LEU A 361 0.63 -15.98 -11.60
C LEU A 361 -0.46 -16.58 -12.49
N PRO A 362 -1.72 -16.64 -12.01
CA PRO A 362 -2.86 -16.95 -12.87
C PRO A 362 -2.88 -16.00 -14.08
N ASP A 363 -3.20 -16.54 -15.27
CA ASP A 363 -3.28 -15.73 -16.48
C ASP A 363 -4.40 -14.71 -16.38
N ALA A 364 -4.07 -13.47 -16.69
CA ALA A 364 -5.00 -12.33 -16.74
C ALA A 364 -4.43 -11.30 -17.71
N ASP A 365 -5.28 -10.37 -18.16
CA ASP A 365 -4.83 -9.26 -18.98
C ASP A 365 -3.76 -8.46 -18.23
N ILE A 366 -2.66 -8.18 -18.91
CA ILE A 366 -1.59 -7.34 -18.36
C ILE A 366 -1.98 -5.88 -18.63
N PRO A 367 -2.20 -5.06 -17.59
CA PRO A 367 -2.54 -3.66 -17.79
C PRO A 367 -1.45 -2.93 -18.58
N THR A 368 -1.85 -2.10 -19.51
CA THR A 368 -0.94 -1.22 -20.24
C THR A 368 -0.48 -0.07 -19.33
N THR A 369 0.53 0.68 -19.76
CA THR A 369 0.96 1.89 -19.04
C THR A 369 -0.17 2.92 -18.94
N GLU A 370 -0.97 3.06 -20.03
CA GLU A 370 -2.14 3.95 -20.06
C GLU A 370 -3.20 3.51 -19.07
N ASP A 371 -3.53 2.20 -18.99
CA ASP A 371 -4.46 1.66 -17.99
C ASP A 371 -4.01 1.95 -16.56
N LEU A 372 -2.70 1.84 -16.28
CA LEU A 372 -2.14 2.09 -14.96
C LEU A 372 -2.14 3.60 -14.61
N GLU A 373 -1.88 4.48 -15.58
CA GLU A 373 -1.95 5.93 -15.40
C GLU A 373 -3.41 6.36 -15.14
N GLU A 374 -4.38 5.89 -15.92
CA GLU A 374 -5.80 6.15 -15.68
C GLU A 374 -6.27 5.69 -14.29
N MET A 375 -5.76 4.55 -13.80
CA MET A 375 -6.07 4.05 -12.45
C MET A 375 -5.53 4.94 -11.30
N LEU A 376 -4.53 5.77 -11.57
CA LEU A 376 -3.87 6.63 -10.57
C LEU A 376 -4.36 8.08 -10.61
N ASP A 377 -4.84 8.56 -11.79
CA ASP A 377 -5.18 9.97 -12.01
C ASP A 377 -6.62 10.36 -11.61
N ASP A 378 -7.54 9.39 -11.39
CA ASP A 378 -8.92 9.61 -10.88
C ASP A 378 -8.96 9.54 -9.34
#